data_7461672a522282198520075819855eb5
#
_entry.id   7461672a522282198520075819855eb5
#
_cell.length_a   1.000
_cell.length_b   1.000
_cell.length_c   1.000
_cell.angle_alpha   90.00
_cell.angle_beta   90.00
_cell.angle_gamma   90.00
#
_symmetry.space_group_name_H-M   'P 1'
#
loop_
_entity.id
_entity.type
_entity.pdbx_description
1 polymer ?
#
loop_
_entity_poly.entity_id
_entity_poly.type
_entity_poly.pdbx_seq_one_letter_code
_entity_poly.pdbx_strand_id
1 'polypeptide(L)'
;MRKGFKGFMNKVFKVVWSKSKECYVVVPEIAKNNSGKKKVLASVLAGLAVAGAMGGVAPQQAMAAVDTSGSKINIWADNTRPASNGQNYDVGQNSIVVGYQNRTDNVAGHDGKVAIGAANTATNNSALAVGNMNTSTGGASTAVGAGNRAGGNASVAVGNVNNADAKSSIAIGSYNNVDWVKGSWQAGAKPAGEYSTVIGNYSSAAGRESAAMGVYSNSAGPGSFAAGYKENALGQNSVAIGSENTSHVADTITLGQQNNARTMGGISIGKNNLTDSADGNRGDVERNRENSQIAIGRDNTATNLDAIAIGRDTHATGSGATALGARADASGNNAIAIGQSGKTSDRVVASGVNSIAIGMQSQATGESAIAEGPGSRAGGKYGVALGRTTKANAEAATALGNAAEANIANGVALGSNSVTTTDKGVKGYNPSDDHTRHYTNLDNNVRTATTAAVSIGNGDTLTRQLTGLAAGTADTDAVNVAQLKNVGVALTGNTGSSDFLADGGKLNVRGEGRVSAAVADEGTKDSKLTLTFDDKGMV
;
A
#
# COMPACT_ATOMS: atom_id res chain seq x y z
N MET A 1 32.71 8.33 -36.67
CA MET A 1 32.71 9.78 -36.45
C MET A 1 32.11 10.09 -35.10
N ARG A 2 32.94 10.39 -34.11
CA ARG A 2 32.53 10.83 -32.75
C ARG A 2 32.39 12.32 -32.76
N LYS A 3 31.24 12.90 -32.43
CA LYS A 3 31.12 14.30 -32.01
C LYS A 3 30.53 14.30 -30.59
N GLY A 4 31.37 14.82 -29.68
CA GLY A 4 31.07 14.91 -28.27
C GLY A 4 30.06 16.02 -27.96
N PHE A 5 29.14 15.71 -27.05
CA PHE A 5 28.33 16.70 -26.34
C PHE A 5 29.19 17.36 -25.26
N LYS A 6 29.52 18.64 -25.43
CA LYS A 6 30.01 19.49 -24.34
C LYS A 6 28.82 19.91 -23.49
N GLY A 7 28.73 19.37 -22.30
CA GLY A 7 27.75 19.81 -21.30
C GLY A 7 28.10 21.22 -20.81
N PHE A 8 27.15 22.13 -20.88
CA PHE A 8 27.19 23.41 -20.18
C PHE A 8 26.92 23.13 -18.69
N MET A 9 27.99 23.11 -17.88
CA MET A 9 27.84 23.23 -16.43
C MET A 9 27.78 24.74 -16.10
N ASN A 10 26.61 25.25 -15.77
CA ASN A 10 26.42 26.54 -15.13
C ASN A 10 27.09 26.49 -13.75
N LYS A 11 28.22 27.09 -13.58
CA LYS A 11 28.88 27.29 -12.28
C LYS A 11 28.15 28.43 -11.56
N VAL A 12 27.18 28.10 -10.73
CA VAL A 12 26.39 29.08 -9.94
C VAL A 12 27.12 29.51 -8.65
N PHE A 13 28.18 28.82 -8.27
CA PHE A 13 28.92 29.05 -7.03
C PHE A 13 30.43 28.99 -7.21
N LYS A 14 31.16 29.78 -6.42
CA LYS A 14 32.63 29.71 -6.29
C LYS A 14 33.01 29.37 -4.85
N VAL A 15 34.14 28.71 -4.69
CA VAL A 15 34.71 28.40 -3.39
C VAL A 15 35.71 29.48 -3.02
N VAL A 16 35.55 30.09 -1.85
CA VAL A 16 36.41 31.16 -1.35
C VAL A 16 36.92 30.82 0.05
N TRP A 17 38.17 31.14 0.34
CA TRP A 17 38.70 30.96 1.70
C TRP A 17 38.15 32.03 2.63
N SER A 18 37.49 31.61 3.72
CA SER A 18 36.99 32.52 4.76
C SER A 18 37.99 32.64 5.90
N LYS A 19 38.64 33.82 6.00
CA LYS A 19 39.57 34.10 7.12
C LYS A 19 38.96 34.10 8.51
N SER A 20 37.66 34.32 8.61
CA SER A 20 36.93 34.33 9.89
C SER A 20 36.47 32.97 10.37
N LYS A 21 36.42 31.99 9.48
CA LYS A 21 36.01 30.61 9.76
C LYS A 21 37.13 29.60 9.52
N GLU A 22 38.26 30.05 9.04
CA GLU A 22 39.45 29.23 8.73
C GLU A 22 39.15 27.99 7.86
N CYS A 23 38.16 28.12 6.94
CA CYS A 23 37.78 27.05 6.03
C CYS A 23 37.33 27.60 4.67
N TYR A 24 37.30 26.72 3.65
CA TYR A 24 36.71 27.06 2.36
C TYR A 24 35.18 27.05 2.45
N VAL A 25 34.56 28.14 1.98
CA VAL A 25 33.11 28.26 1.90
C VAL A 25 32.65 28.43 0.47
N VAL A 26 31.52 27.82 0.13
CA VAL A 26 30.88 27.96 -1.17
C VAL A 26 30.02 29.22 -1.14
N VAL A 27 30.28 30.17 -2.03
CA VAL A 27 29.51 31.41 -2.13
C VAL A 27 28.92 31.58 -3.52
N PRO A 28 27.72 32.20 -3.65
CA PRO A 28 27.17 32.54 -4.95
C PRO A 28 28.13 33.46 -5.74
N GLU A 29 28.24 33.25 -7.03
CA GLU A 29 29.16 34.02 -7.91
C GLU A 29 28.84 35.53 -7.95
N ILE A 30 27.62 35.92 -7.53
CA ILE A 30 27.14 37.30 -7.48
C ILE A 30 27.53 38.03 -6.18
N ALA A 31 28.12 37.34 -5.21
CA ALA A 31 28.55 37.98 -3.96
C ALA A 31 29.81 38.85 -4.21
N LYS A 32 29.62 40.14 -4.47
CA LYS A 32 30.70 41.14 -4.50
C LYS A 32 31.12 41.43 -3.07
N ASN A 33 32.41 41.32 -2.83
CA ASN A 33 33.07 41.67 -1.57
C ASN A 33 33.00 43.19 -1.35
N ASN A 34 32.04 43.67 -0.53
CA ASN A 34 32.02 45.06 -0.07
C ASN A 34 32.61 45.13 1.34
N SER A 35 33.91 45.18 1.42
CA SER A 35 34.63 45.67 2.59
C SER A 35 34.60 47.21 2.60
N GLY A 36 33.52 47.77 3.10
CA GLY A 36 33.38 49.22 3.29
C GLY A 36 32.55 49.50 4.54
N LYS A 37 33.23 49.64 5.65
CA LYS A 37 32.63 50.15 6.88
C LYS A 37 32.06 51.55 6.67
N LYS A 38 30.85 51.78 7.21
CA LYS A 38 30.15 53.07 7.37
C LYS A 38 29.43 53.58 6.11
N LYS A 39 28.16 53.15 5.97
CA LYS A 39 27.05 53.93 5.37
C LYS A 39 25.72 53.13 5.36
N VAL A 40 25.41 52.41 6.39
CA VAL A 40 24.13 51.64 6.46
C VAL A 40 22.97 52.51 6.97
N LEU A 41 23.24 53.67 7.58
CA LEU A 41 22.18 54.53 8.09
C LEU A 41 21.59 55.50 7.05
N ALA A 42 22.32 55.78 5.96
CA ALA A 42 21.84 56.72 4.93
C ALA A 42 21.05 56.08 3.77
N SER A 43 21.17 54.76 3.56
CA SER A 43 20.46 54.06 2.47
C SER A 43 19.07 53.57 2.88
N VAL A 44 18.77 53.43 4.15
CA VAL A 44 17.42 53.10 4.64
C VAL A 44 16.49 54.32 4.53
N LEU A 45 17.03 55.54 4.66
CA LEU A 45 16.26 56.78 4.45
C LEU A 45 16.03 57.15 2.98
N ALA A 46 16.86 56.67 2.06
CA ALA A 46 16.69 56.94 0.62
C ALA A 46 15.73 55.91 -0.06
N GLY A 47 15.53 54.74 0.50
CA GLY A 47 14.59 53.74 0.01
C GLY A 47 13.12 54.04 0.34
N LEU A 48 12.84 54.87 1.33
CA LEU A 48 11.47 55.30 1.69
C LEU A 48 10.91 56.40 0.77
N ALA A 49 11.75 57.05 -0.04
CA ALA A 49 11.29 58.15 -0.92
C ALA A 49 10.72 57.70 -2.29
N VAL A 50 10.79 56.40 -2.65
CA VAL A 50 10.41 55.91 -4.00
C VAL A 50 9.03 55.24 -4.05
N ALA A 51 8.41 54.95 -2.91
CA ALA A 51 7.08 54.30 -2.89
C ALA A 51 5.89 55.29 -3.00
N GLY A 52 6.14 56.58 -3.21
CA GLY A 52 5.10 57.64 -3.27
C GLY A 52 4.71 58.16 -4.65
N ALA A 53 5.19 57.59 -5.75
CA ALA A 53 4.99 58.17 -7.08
C ALA A 53 4.15 57.29 -8.00
N MET A 54 2.85 57.12 -7.69
CA MET A 54 1.82 56.84 -8.70
C MET A 54 0.49 57.50 -8.30
N GLY A 55 0.35 58.73 -8.76
CA GLY A 55 -0.88 59.53 -8.62
C GLY A 55 -0.53 61.00 -8.61
N GLY A 56 -0.61 61.66 -9.79
CA GLY A 56 -0.14 63.02 -10.05
C GLY A 56 -0.66 64.08 -9.07
N VAL A 57 0.19 64.44 -8.13
CA VAL A 57 0.20 65.70 -7.41
C VAL A 57 1.65 66.08 -7.22
N ALA A 58 1.96 67.38 -7.52
CA ALA A 58 3.34 67.91 -7.42
C ALA A 58 4.02 67.57 -6.11
N PRO A 59 5.36 67.38 -6.11
CA PRO A 59 6.09 67.05 -4.89
C PRO A 59 6.12 68.29 -3.97
N GLN A 60 5.20 68.32 -3.03
CA GLN A 60 5.40 69.17 -1.84
C GLN A 60 6.43 68.46 -0.99
N GLN A 61 7.49 69.15 -0.62
CA GLN A 61 8.51 68.68 0.30
C GLN A 61 7.84 68.22 1.59
N ALA A 62 7.82 66.92 1.81
CA ALA A 62 7.37 66.34 3.08
C ALA A 62 8.35 66.77 4.18
N MET A 63 8.05 67.80 4.91
CA MET A 63 8.72 68.11 6.16
C MET A 63 8.25 67.08 7.21
N ALA A 64 9.09 66.11 7.47
CA ALA A 64 8.83 65.15 8.58
C ALA A 64 8.89 65.94 9.88
N ALA A 65 7.76 66.09 10.57
CA ALA A 65 7.77 66.51 11.99
C ALA A 65 8.21 65.34 12.84
N VAL A 66 9.36 65.44 13.48
CA VAL A 66 9.84 64.45 14.43
C VAL A 66 9.52 64.91 15.85
N ASP A 67 8.53 64.32 16.48
CA ASP A 67 8.29 64.48 17.92
C ASP A 67 9.19 63.53 18.73
N THR A 68 10.16 64.09 19.41
CA THR A 68 11.08 63.36 20.29
C THR A 68 10.82 63.58 21.77
N SER A 69 9.63 64.16 22.12
CA SER A 69 9.26 64.37 23.52
C SER A 69 8.90 63.02 24.18
N GLY A 70 9.77 62.54 25.05
CA GLY A 70 9.66 61.24 25.69
C GLY A 70 9.81 60.11 24.68
N SER A 71 10.31 58.99 24.98
CA SER A 71 10.57 57.71 24.26
C SER A 71 9.73 57.38 22.99
N LYS A 72 9.31 58.37 22.20
CA LYS A 72 8.48 58.26 20.99
C LYS A 72 9.21 58.73 19.77
N ILE A 73 9.08 58.04 18.65
CA ILE A 73 9.43 58.51 17.33
C ILE A 73 8.13 58.53 16.47
N ASN A 74 7.62 59.70 16.16
CA ASN A 74 6.43 59.86 15.33
C ASN A 74 6.80 60.72 14.11
N ILE A 75 6.73 60.11 12.90
CA ILE A 75 7.03 60.76 11.62
C ILE A 75 5.81 60.63 10.73
N TRP A 76 5.17 61.73 10.37
CA TRP A 76 4.03 61.73 9.44
C TRP A 76 4.29 62.48 8.14
N ALA A 77 3.57 62.11 7.10
CA ALA A 77 3.84 62.55 5.72
C ALA A 77 3.13 63.82 5.31
N ASP A 78 2.19 64.41 6.08
CA ASP A 78 1.47 65.60 5.68
C ASP A 78 1.33 66.64 6.81
N ASN A 79 1.89 67.85 6.59
CA ASN A 79 1.94 68.93 7.55
C ASN A 79 0.83 70.00 7.32
N THR A 80 -0.11 69.82 6.40
CA THR A 80 -0.98 70.90 5.93
C THR A 80 -2.48 70.75 6.23
N ARG A 81 -2.92 69.69 6.95
CA ARG A 81 -4.33 69.50 7.29
C ARG A 81 -4.62 69.45 8.77
N PRO A 82 -5.75 70.05 9.21
CA PRO A 82 -6.20 69.93 10.60
C PRO A 82 -6.57 68.50 10.96
N ALA A 83 -6.44 68.19 12.20
CA ALA A 83 -6.49 66.94 12.98
C ALA A 83 -7.48 65.80 12.62
N SER A 84 -8.09 65.74 11.47
CA SER A 84 -9.12 64.74 11.18
C SER A 84 -8.81 63.72 10.05
N ASN A 85 -7.84 63.96 9.19
CA ASN A 85 -7.64 63.09 8.01
C ASN A 85 -6.17 62.90 7.64
N GLY A 86 -5.41 62.06 8.31
CA GLY A 86 -4.09 61.68 7.86
C GLY A 86 -3.03 61.49 8.94
N GLN A 87 -3.31 61.87 10.15
CA GLN A 87 -2.38 61.70 11.28
C GLN A 87 -2.34 60.27 11.80
N ASN A 88 -1.20 59.88 12.37
CA ASN A 88 -1.08 58.66 13.16
C ASN A 88 -1.88 58.84 14.48
N TYR A 89 -2.60 57.78 14.84
CA TYR A 89 -3.51 57.83 16.01
C TYR A 89 -2.93 57.13 17.22
N ASP A 90 -3.27 57.57 18.42
CA ASP A 90 -2.96 56.91 19.69
C ASP A 90 -1.50 56.47 19.80
N VAL A 91 -0.56 57.36 19.55
CA VAL A 91 0.87 57.05 19.59
C VAL A 91 1.29 56.81 21.03
N GLY A 92 1.48 55.54 21.42
CA GLY A 92 1.90 55.13 22.76
C GLY A 92 3.35 55.44 23.07
N GLN A 93 3.72 55.35 24.33
CA GLN A 93 5.13 55.48 24.77
C GLN A 93 6.00 54.36 24.19
N ASN A 94 7.30 54.58 24.07
CA ASN A 94 8.27 53.62 23.53
C ASN A 94 7.87 53.03 22.19
N SER A 95 7.23 53.83 21.31
CA SER A 95 6.77 53.37 20.00
C SER A 95 7.42 54.12 18.83
N ILE A 96 7.54 53.45 17.68
CA ILE A 96 7.97 54.01 16.41
C ILE A 96 6.80 53.99 15.45
N VAL A 97 6.36 55.17 15.02
CA VAL A 97 5.24 55.33 14.06
C VAL A 97 5.69 56.18 12.89
N VAL A 98 5.65 55.63 11.69
CA VAL A 98 6.12 56.32 10.46
C VAL A 98 5.09 56.14 9.36
N GLY A 99 4.61 57.25 8.77
CA GLY A 99 3.70 57.22 7.62
C GLY A 99 2.33 57.78 7.90
N TYR A 100 1.28 57.21 7.28
CA TYR A 100 -0.06 57.73 7.23
C TYR A 100 -1.09 56.86 7.93
N GLN A 101 -1.90 57.46 8.83
CA GLN A 101 -3.00 56.78 9.56
C GLN A 101 -2.57 55.48 10.32
N ASN A 102 -1.32 55.38 10.76
CA ASN A 102 -0.88 54.29 11.60
C ASN A 102 -1.36 54.48 13.04
N ARG A 103 -1.62 53.36 13.74
CA ARG A 103 -2.13 53.36 15.10
C ARG A 103 -1.24 52.51 16.02
N THR A 104 -0.89 53.02 17.17
CA THR A 104 -0.37 52.28 18.34
C THR A 104 -1.19 52.65 19.55
N ASP A 105 -1.43 51.71 20.49
CA ASP A 105 -2.17 52.02 21.71
C ASP A 105 -1.29 52.77 22.74
N ASN A 106 -1.93 53.44 23.67
CA ASN A 106 -1.26 54.12 24.81
C ASN A 106 -1.57 53.42 26.15
N VAL A 107 -1.58 52.08 26.12
CA VAL A 107 -1.84 51.29 27.31
C VAL A 107 -0.54 51.13 28.11
N ALA A 108 -0.59 51.35 29.41
CA ALA A 108 0.55 51.20 30.30
C ALA A 108 1.06 49.74 30.27
N GLY A 109 2.39 49.56 30.12
CA GLY A 109 3.02 48.25 30.01
C GLY A 109 3.02 47.69 28.60
N HIS A 110 2.47 48.40 27.57
CA HIS A 110 2.57 48.04 26.16
C HIS A 110 3.72 48.81 25.49
N ASP A 111 4.94 48.29 25.55
CA ASP A 111 6.16 48.96 25.06
C ASP A 111 6.70 48.35 23.77
N GLY A 112 7.55 49.09 23.05
CA GLY A 112 8.30 48.61 21.88
C GLY A 112 7.47 48.41 20.63
N LYS A 113 6.36 49.10 20.45
CA LYS A 113 5.49 49.00 19.28
C LYS A 113 6.08 49.70 18.07
N VAL A 114 5.90 49.10 16.87
CA VAL A 114 6.37 49.68 15.60
C VAL A 114 5.25 49.62 14.56
N ALA A 115 4.86 50.77 14.01
CA ALA A 115 3.89 50.87 12.92
C ALA A 115 4.46 51.76 11.79
N ILE A 116 4.76 51.16 10.64
CA ILE A 116 5.42 51.82 9.52
C ILE A 116 4.64 51.61 8.21
N GLY A 117 4.25 52.71 7.53
CA GLY A 117 3.56 52.67 6.25
C GLY A 117 2.18 53.35 6.32
N ALA A 118 1.10 52.74 5.84
CA ALA A 118 -0.21 53.33 5.80
C ALA A 118 -1.25 52.44 6.50
N ALA A 119 -2.08 53.07 7.35
CA ALA A 119 -3.20 52.43 8.04
C ALA A 119 -2.83 51.14 8.83
N ASN A 120 -1.63 51.05 9.33
CA ASN A 120 -1.19 49.90 10.16
C ASN A 120 -1.62 50.08 11.62
N THR A 121 -1.96 49.00 12.28
CA THR A 121 -2.28 48.95 13.71
C THR A 121 -1.28 48.05 14.44
N ALA A 122 -0.56 48.62 15.40
CA ALA A 122 0.35 47.85 16.27
C ALA A 122 0.02 48.15 17.75
N THR A 123 -0.73 47.26 18.37
CA THR A 123 -1.18 47.40 19.78
C THR A 123 -0.70 46.21 20.57
N ASN A 124 -0.24 46.42 21.76
CA ASN A 124 0.37 45.42 22.63
C ASN A 124 1.91 45.40 22.60
N ASN A 125 2.52 44.75 23.59
CA ASN A 125 3.97 44.72 23.77
C ASN A 125 4.72 44.18 22.55
N SER A 126 5.74 44.92 22.10
CA SER A 126 6.62 44.53 20.99
C SER A 126 5.90 44.17 19.68
N ALA A 127 4.70 44.70 19.46
CA ALA A 127 3.97 44.48 18.24
C ALA A 127 4.57 45.23 17.06
N LEU A 128 4.74 44.58 15.90
CA LEU A 128 5.28 45.12 14.67
C LEU A 128 4.27 45.08 13.53
N ALA A 129 3.92 46.22 12.94
CA ALA A 129 3.06 46.31 11.75
C ALA A 129 3.76 47.18 10.68
N VAL A 130 4.12 46.59 9.52
CA VAL A 130 4.85 47.29 8.45
C VAL A 130 4.18 47.06 7.09
N GLY A 131 3.90 48.15 6.38
CA GLY A 131 3.28 48.10 5.05
C GLY A 131 1.95 48.81 4.96
N ASN A 132 0.89 48.17 4.48
CA ASN A 132 -0.41 48.74 4.30
C ASN A 132 -1.52 47.95 4.99
N MET A 133 -2.34 48.58 5.82
CA MET A 133 -3.51 47.99 6.47
C MET A 133 -3.19 46.70 7.29
N ASN A 134 -1.99 46.57 7.82
CA ASN A 134 -1.63 45.44 8.67
C ASN A 134 -2.12 45.68 10.12
N THR A 135 -2.52 44.60 10.78
CA THR A 135 -2.97 44.59 12.17
C THR A 135 -2.13 43.63 13.00
N SER A 136 -1.38 44.15 13.95
CA SER A 136 -0.54 43.40 14.90
C SER A 136 -1.02 43.72 16.31
N THR A 137 -1.81 42.82 16.90
CA THR A 137 -2.48 43.04 18.20
C THR A 137 -2.09 42.05 19.27
N GLY A 138 -1.35 41.00 18.96
CA GLY A 138 -0.75 40.08 19.93
C GLY A 138 0.54 40.64 20.52
N GLY A 139 0.90 40.23 21.74
CA GLY A 139 2.21 40.51 22.30
C GLY A 139 3.33 39.87 21.49
N ALA A 140 4.39 40.63 21.13
CA ALA A 140 5.47 40.20 20.27
C ALA A 140 5.02 39.70 18.87
N SER A 141 3.86 40.16 18.40
CA SER A 141 3.35 39.77 17.09
C SER A 141 3.94 40.60 15.94
N THR A 142 3.98 40.01 14.73
CA THR A 142 4.55 40.65 13.53
C THR A 142 3.59 40.54 12.36
N ALA A 143 3.20 41.69 11.78
CA ALA A 143 2.40 41.78 10.56
C ALA A 143 3.13 42.62 9.51
N VAL A 144 3.54 42.04 8.39
CA VAL A 144 4.36 42.72 7.35
C VAL A 144 3.77 42.48 5.96
N GLY A 145 3.52 43.55 5.20
CA GLY A 145 2.99 43.48 3.84
C GLY A 145 1.70 44.25 3.68
N ALA A 146 0.62 43.62 3.18
CA ALA A 146 -0.66 44.28 2.99
C ALA A 146 -1.84 43.49 3.58
N GLY A 147 -2.66 44.12 4.43
CA GLY A 147 -3.87 43.51 4.97
C GLY A 147 -3.64 42.29 5.90
N ASN A 148 -2.45 42.11 6.42
CA ASN A 148 -2.14 40.98 7.28
C ASN A 148 -2.64 41.23 8.71
N ARG A 149 -3.06 40.15 9.41
CA ARG A 149 -3.50 40.17 10.79
C ARG A 149 -2.66 39.20 11.64
N ALA A 150 -1.96 39.71 12.62
CA ALA A 150 -1.21 38.96 13.62
C ALA A 150 -1.83 39.23 15.01
N GLY A 151 -2.88 38.52 15.35
CA GLY A 151 -3.68 38.72 16.57
C GLY A 151 -3.20 37.90 17.75
N GLY A 152 -2.56 36.78 17.52
CA GLY A 152 -2.03 35.90 18.58
C GLY A 152 -0.72 36.40 19.19
N ASN A 153 -0.46 36.06 20.45
CA ASN A 153 0.84 36.32 21.07
C ASN A 153 1.95 35.57 20.31
N ALA A 154 3.06 36.22 20.01
CA ALA A 154 4.18 35.72 19.25
C ALA A 154 3.80 35.21 17.84
N SER A 155 2.69 35.69 17.26
CA SER A 155 2.26 35.31 15.93
C SER A 155 2.94 36.11 14.82
N VAL A 156 3.04 35.54 13.62
CA VAL A 156 3.68 36.15 12.46
C VAL A 156 2.78 36.05 11.23
N ALA A 157 2.42 37.18 10.63
CA ALA A 157 1.66 37.26 9.39
C ALA A 157 2.44 38.10 8.36
N VAL A 158 2.92 37.49 7.26
CA VAL A 158 3.78 38.15 6.27
C VAL A 158 3.28 37.92 4.86
N GLY A 159 3.10 38.98 4.09
CA GLY A 159 2.66 38.94 2.69
C GLY A 159 1.36 39.70 2.44
N ASN A 160 0.33 39.05 1.90
CA ASN A 160 -0.92 39.70 1.54
C ASN A 160 -2.14 39.00 2.16
N VAL A 161 -2.91 39.69 2.98
CA VAL A 161 -4.17 39.19 3.57
C VAL A 161 -4.01 37.83 4.29
N ASN A 162 -2.96 37.69 5.10
CA ASN A 162 -2.76 36.51 5.91
C ASN A 162 -3.34 36.72 7.32
N ASN A 163 -3.83 35.65 7.93
CA ASN A 163 -4.37 35.67 9.29
C ASN A 163 -3.60 34.73 10.23
N ALA A 164 -2.99 35.26 11.26
CA ALA A 164 -2.27 34.55 12.32
C ALA A 164 -2.81 34.97 13.70
N ASP A 165 -4.08 34.65 13.98
CA ASP A 165 -4.79 35.09 15.21
C ASP A 165 -4.53 34.17 16.42
N ALA A 166 -4.02 32.99 16.24
CA ALA A 166 -3.72 32.09 17.34
C ALA A 166 -2.32 32.30 17.92
N LYS A 167 -2.11 31.87 19.16
CA LYS A 167 -0.82 31.94 19.84
C LYS A 167 0.27 31.22 19.05
N SER A 168 1.40 31.91 18.83
CA SER A 168 2.57 31.40 18.12
C SER A 168 2.28 30.85 16.71
N SER A 169 1.19 31.29 16.09
CA SER A 169 0.87 30.88 14.72
C SER A 169 1.66 31.69 13.69
N ILE A 170 2.00 31.07 12.57
CA ILE A 170 2.74 31.67 11.46
C ILE A 170 1.89 31.57 10.19
N ALA A 171 1.71 32.69 9.47
CA ALA A 171 1.05 32.74 8.18
C ALA A 171 1.86 33.58 7.19
N ILE A 172 2.47 32.94 6.18
CA ILE A 172 3.35 33.58 5.21
C ILE A 172 2.86 33.30 3.77
N GLY A 173 2.70 34.35 2.96
CA GLY A 173 2.25 34.23 1.59
C GLY A 173 1.04 35.09 1.29
N SER A 174 -0.01 34.53 0.69
CA SER A 174 -1.22 35.27 0.35
C SER A 174 -2.49 34.53 0.72
N TYR A 175 -3.45 35.25 1.32
CA TYR A 175 -4.77 34.74 1.64
C TYR A 175 -4.79 33.47 2.48
N ASN A 176 -3.81 33.30 3.38
CA ASN A 176 -3.73 32.15 4.27
C ASN A 176 -4.63 32.34 5.50
N ASN A 177 -5.28 31.27 5.96
CA ASN A 177 -6.25 31.26 7.06
C ASN A 177 -7.40 32.30 6.89
N VAL A 178 -7.85 32.51 5.68
CA VAL A 178 -8.96 33.42 5.36
C VAL A 178 -10.03 32.71 4.54
N ASP A 179 -11.28 33.18 4.64
CA ASP A 179 -12.40 32.68 3.84
C ASP A 179 -12.92 33.74 2.90
N TRP A 180 -13.47 33.30 1.76
CA TRP A 180 -14.21 34.15 0.84
C TRP A 180 -15.68 34.23 1.28
N VAL A 181 -16.09 35.34 1.84
CA VAL A 181 -17.47 35.54 2.29
C VAL A 181 -18.10 36.70 1.53
N LYS A 182 -19.24 36.46 0.88
CA LYS A 182 -20.06 37.50 0.19
C LYS A 182 -19.28 38.45 -0.73
N GLY A 183 -18.37 37.92 -1.54
CA GLY A 183 -17.61 38.72 -2.51
C GLY A 183 -16.39 39.46 -1.95
N SER A 184 -15.99 39.19 -0.72
CA SER A 184 -14.75 39.72 -0.11
C SER A 184 -14.01 38.67 0.73
N TRP A 185 -12.70 38.81 0.80
CA TRP A 185 -11.86 38.00 1.69
C TRP A 185 -12.00 38.52 3.12
N GLN A 186 -12.37 37.64 4.04
CA GLN A 186 -12.51 37.97 5.47
C GLN A 186 -11.31 37.39 6.24
N ALA A 187 -10.44 38.27 6.71
CA ALA A 187 -9.40 37.87 7.68
C ALA A 187 -10.10 37.47 9.00
N GLY A 188 -9.75 36.29 9.51
CA GLY A 188 -10.30 35.74 10.75
C GLY A 188 -11.47 34.77 10.58
N ALA A 189 -11.98 34.54 9.36
CA ALA A 189 -13.05 33.57 9.13
C ALA A 189 -12.59 32.10 9.30
N LYS A 190 -11.32 31.82 9.06
CA LYS A 190 -10.66 30.55 9.42
C LYS A 190 -9.57 30.83 10.45
N PRO A 191 -9.82 30.60 11.74
CA PRO A 191 -8.79 30.84 12.75
C PRO A 191 -7.60 29.90 12.53
N ALA A 192 -6.39 30.46 12.68
CA ALA A 192 -5.19 29.64 12.78
C ALA A 192 -5.25 28.78 14.07
N GLY A 193 -4.71 27.59 14.04
CA GLY A 193 -4.48 26.80 15.26
C GLY A 193 -3.34 27.40 16.09
N GLU A 194 -3.35 27.19 17.40
CA GLU A 194 -2.17 27.50 18.23
C GLU A 194 -0.95 26.74 17.73
N TYR A 195 0.20 27.38 17.68
CA TYR A 195 1.49 26.82 17.19
C TYR A 195 1.43 26.33 15.76
N SER A 196 0.43 26.77 14.97
CA SER A 196 0.30 26.35 13.56
C SER A 196 1.19 27.16 12.62
N THR A 197 1.54 26.56 11.49
CA THR A 197 2.33 27.19 10.45
C THR A 197 1.63 27.07 9.08
N VAL A 198 1.41 28.21 8.41
CA VAL A 198 0.94 28.25 7.02
C VAL A 198 1.93 28.97 6.15
N ILE A 199 2.38 28.34 5.08
CA ILE A 199 3.28 28.95 4.08
C ILE A 199 2.71 28.68 2.69
N GLY A 200 2.21 29.70 2.02
CA GLY A 200 1.67 29.46 0.68
C GLY A 200 0.60 30.45 0.24
N ASN A 201 -0.37 29.96 -0.53
CA ASN A 201 -1.42 30.76 -1.10
C ASN A 201 -2.80 30.07 -0.91
N TYR A 202 -3.77 30.75 -0.33
CA TYR A 202 -5.09 30.22 0.01
C TYR A 202 -5.06 28.96 0.90
N SER A 203 -4.02 28.80 1.70
CA SER A 203 -3.84 27.63 2.56
C SER A 203 -4.34 27.89 3.98
N SER A 204 -4.64 26.82 4.74
CA SER A 204 -5.19 26.93 6.10
C SER A 204 -4.57 25.88 7.02
N ALA A 205 -4.14 26.28 8.22
CA ALA A 205 -3.73 25.40 9.32
C ALA A 205 -4.56 25.72 10.56
N ALA A 206 -5.73 25.12 10.64
CA ALA A 206 -6.69 25.32 11.72
C ALA A 206 -6.46 24.41 12.95
N GLY A 207 -5.77 23.29 12.75
CA GLY A 207 -5.41 22.39 13.83
C GLY A 207 -4.30 22.95 14.73
N ARG A 208 -4.36 22.65 16.02
CA ARG A 208 -3.25 22.97 16.94
C ARG A 208 -1.98 22.21 16.51
N GLU A 209 -0.84 22.89 16.49
CA GLU A 209 0.45 22.30 16.08
C GLU A 209 0.46 21.77 14.65
N SER A 210 -0.48 22.23 13.79
CA SER A 210 -0.60 21.80 12.40
C SER A 210 0.22 22.65 11.44
N ALA A 211 0.56 22.10 10.26
CA ALA A 211 1.26 22.84 9.23
C ALA A 211 0.62 22.65 7.84
N ALA A 212 0.44 23.76 7.10
CA ALA A 212 -0.05 23.75 5.73
C ALA A 212 0.94 24.50 4.82
N MET A 213 1.44 23.84 3.77
CA MET A 213 2.41 24.41 2.84
C MET A 213 1.95 24.23 1.38
N GLY A 214 1.97 25.31 0.59
CA GLY A 214 1.62 25.23 -0.83
C GLY A 214 0.40 26.05 -1.23
N VAL A 215 -0.42 25.53 -2.14
CA VAL A 215 -1.59 26.23 -2.67
C VAL A 215 -2.87 25.45 -2.38
N TYR A 216 -3.85 26.10 -1.75
CA TYR A 216 -5.10 25.48 -1.29
C TYR A 216 -4.90 24.30 -0.34
N SER A 217 -3.76 24.21 0.34
CA SER A 217 -3.49 23.15 1.32
C SER A 217 -4.23 23.43 2.62
N ASN A 218 -4.87 22.41 3.19
CA ASN A 218 -5.68 22.50 4.41
C ASN A 218 -5.24 21.48 5.45
N SER A 219 -4.75 21.93 6.58
CA SER A 219 -4.31 21.13 7.71
C SER A 219 -5.21 21.43 8.91
N ALA A 220 -6.32 20.69 9.03
CA ALA A 220 -7.37 20.96 10.00
C ALA A 220 -7.25 20.12 11.29
N GLY A 221 -6.65 18.94 11.21
CA GLY A 221 -6.44 18.10 12.39
C GLY A 221 -5.30 18.59 13.28
N PRO A 222 -5.39 18.41 14.62
CA PRO A 222 -4.25 18.67 15.50
C PRO A 222 -3.02 17.85 15.11
N GLY A 223 -1.83 18.45 15.08
CA GLY A 223 -0.59 17.78 14.66
C GLY A 223 -0.53 17.38 13.19
N SER A 224 -1.51 17.78 12.37
CA SER A 224 -1.56 17.37 10.97
C SER A 224 -0.61 18.16 10.06
N PHE A 225 -0.25 17.59 8.92
CA PHE A 225 0.61 18.21 7.92
C PHE A 225 0.05 18.08 6.49
N ALA A 226 -0.18 19.20 5.83
CA ALA A 226 -0.64 19.25 4.44
C ALA A 226 0.37 20.03 3.57
N ALA A 227 0.94 19.41 2.52
CA ALA A 227 1.94 20.06 1.67
C ALA A 227 1.74 19.77 0.19
N GLY A 228 1.48 20.81 -0.62
CA GLY A 228 1.33 20.68 -2.07
C GLY A 228 0.18 21.49 -2.65
N TYR A 229 -0.60 20.88 -3.54
CA TYR A 229 -1.74 21.51 -4.19
C TYR A 229 -3.06 20.84 -3.78
N LYS A 230 -3.97 21.59 -3.17
CA LYS A 230 -5.28 21.09 -2.69
C LYS A 230 -5.18 19.88 -1.75
N GLU A 231 -4.18 19.87 -0.90
CA GLU A 231 -3.99 18.84 0.10
C GLU A 231 -4.95 19.02 1.28
N ASN A 232 -5.50 17.92 1.80
CA ASN A 232 -6.40 17.94 2.95
C ASN A 232 -5.92 16.96 4.01
N ALA A 233 -5.34 17.45 5.09
CA ALA A 233 -5.00 16.70 6.29
C ALA A 233 -6.00 17.04 7.40
N LEU A 234 -7.09 16.28 7.48
CA LEU A 234 -8.25 16.60 8.32
C LEU A 234 -8.22 15.90 9.68
N GLY A 235 -7.61 14.72 9.74
CA GLY A 235 -7.47 13.94 10.97
C GLY A 235 -6.31 14.39 11.85
N GLN A 236 -6.37 14.06 13.14
CA GLN A 236 -5.26 14.23 14.06
C GLN A 236 -4.00 13.48 13.57
N ASN A 237 -2.81 14.08 13.67
CA ASN A 237 -1.54 13.53 13.22
C ASN A 237 -1.54 13.07 11.75
N SER A 238 -2.51 13.49 10.95
CA SER A 238 -2.60 13.05 9.55
C SER A 238 -1.64 13.81 8.63
N VAL A 239 -1.20 13.14 7.57
CA VAL A 239 -0.26 13.68 6.59
C VAL A 239 -0.87 13.61 5.19
N ALA A 240 -0.88 14.73 4.44
CA ALA A 240 -1.29 14.80 3.04
C ALA A 240 -0.23 15.57 2.23
N ILE A 241 0.48 14.90 1.31
CA ILE A 241 1.57 15.51 0.54
C ILE A 241 1.42 15.19 -0.95
N GLY A 242 1.45 16.23 -1.80
CA GLY A 242 1.47 16.08 -3.25
C GLY A 242 0.38 16.90 -3.96
N SER A 243 -0.62 16.26 -4.56
CA SER A 243 -1.71 16.94 -5.26
C SER A 243 -3.07 16.25 -5.04
N GLU A 244 -4.02 16.99 -4.49
CA GLU A 244 -5.41 16.54 -4.32
C GLU A 244 -5.56 15.27 -3.43
N ASN A 245 -4.64 15.07 -2.48
CA ASN A 245 -4.77 13.99 -1.51
C ASN A 245 -5.67 14.38 -0.34
N THR A 246 -6.34 13.41 0.27
CA THR A 246 -7.17 13.64 1.45
C THR A 246 -6.95 12.57 2.51
N SER A 247 -6.50 13.01 3.68
CA SER A 247 -6.34 12.22 4.91
C SER A 247 -7.47 12.60 5.87
N HIS A 248 -8.55 11.78 5.91
CA HIS A 248 -9.79 12.15 6.57
C HIS A 248 -9.79 11.98 8.09
N VAL A 249 -9.08 11.00 8.60
CA VAL A 249 -9.13 10.61 10.02
C VAL A 249 -7.74 10.54 10.62
N ALA A 250 -7.68 10.27 11.93
CA ALA A 250 -6.41 10.26 12.68
C ALA A 250 -5.39 9.27 12.11
N ASP A 251 -4.12 9.65 12.24
CA ASP A 251 -2.93 8.84 11.95
C ASP A 251 -2.85 8.34 10.50
N THR A 252 -3.57 9.00 9.57
CA THR A 252 -3.56 8.65 8.13
C THR A 252 -2.43 9.30 7.37
N ILE A 253 -1.92 8.60 6.35
CA ILE A 253 -0.88 9.11 5.45
C ILE A 253 -1.36 9.01 4.00
N THR A 254 -1.38 10.15 3.30
CA THR A 254 -1.57 10.20 1.85
C THR A 254 -0.39 10.89 1.19
N LEU A 255 0.21 10.24 0.19
CA LEU A 255 1.37 10.76 -0.51
C LEU A 255 1.26 10.52 -2.01
N GLY A 256 1.33 11.57 -2.82
CA GLY A 256 1.27 11.50 -4.27
C GLY A 256 0.13 12.28 -4.90
N GLN A 257 -0.73 11.64 -5.67
CA GLN A 257 -1.83 12.32 -6.37
C GLN A 257 -3.18 11.63 -6.14
N GLN A 258 -4.19 12.38 -5.72
CA GLN A 258 -5.58 11.92 -5.61
C GLN A 258 -5.76 10.67 -4.72
N ASN A 259 -4.89 10.50 -3.72
CA ASN A 259 -5.03 9.44 -2.75
C ASN A 259 -6.04 9.82 -1.66
N ASN A 260 -6.75 8.84 -1.16
CA ASN A 260 -7.82 9.04 -0.19
C ASN A 260 -7.72 8.02 0.94
N ALA A 261 -7.37 8.48 2.15
CA ALA A 261 -7.28 7.66 3.34
C ALA A 261 -8.42 7.99 4.29
N ARG A 262 -9.35 7.07 4.48
CA ARG A 262 -10.59 7.24 5.25
C ARG A 262 -10.66 6.41 6.52
N THR A 263 -9.66 5.58 6.78
CA THR A 263 -9.62 4.73 7.96
C THR A 263 -8.44 5.10 8.85
N MET A 264 -8.59 5.01 10.16
CA MET A 264 -7.53 5.30 11.13
C MET A 264 -6.28 4.46 10.85
N GLY A 265 -5.10 5.07 10.87
CA GLY A 265 -3.86 4.40 10.49
C GLY A 265 -3.73 4.05 9.01
N GLY A 266 -4.68 4.43 8.16
CA GLY A 266 -4.69 4.12 6.72
C GLY A 266 -3.54 4.80 5.96
N ILE A 267 -2.86 4.04 5.09
CA ILE A 267 -1.74 4.52 4.26
C ILE A 267 -2.11 4.42 2.77
N SER A 268 -2.14 5.55 2.07
CA SER A 268 -2.40 5.62 0.63
C SER A 268 -1.27 6.36 -0.08
N ILE A 269 -0.42 5.64 -0.83
CA ILE A 269 0.77 6.19 -1.48
C ILE A 269 0.76 5.92 -2.99
N GLY A 270 0.95 6.97 -3.79
CA GLY A 270 1.04 6.90 -5.24
C GLY A 270 -0.06 7.70 -5.93
N LYS A 271 -0.89 7.07 -6.77
CA LYS A 271 -1.95 7.77 -7.48
C LYS A 271 -3.28 7.06 -7.35
N ASN A 272 -4.34 7.84 -6.97
CA ASN A 272 -5.73 7.38 -6.95
C ASN A 272 -5.94 6.09 -6.12
N ASN A 273 -5.24 5.99 -4.97
CA ASN A 273 -5.40 4.88 -4.05
C ASN A 273 -6.47 5.21 -3.00
N LEU A 274 -7.19 4.19 -2.55
CA LEU A 274 -8.23 4.29 -1.54
C LEU A 274 -7.99 3.33 -0.40
N THR A 275 -8.00 3.84 0.83
CA THR A 275 -8.23 3.03 2.04
C THR A 275 -9.57 3.43 2.64
N ASP A 276 -10.48 2.47 2.81
CA ASP A 276 -11.82 2.70 3.36
C ASP A 276 -12.31 1.49 4.17
N SER A 277 -13.40 1.63 4.88
CA SER A 277 -14.09 0.53 5.54
C SER A 277 -15.42 0.27 4.83
N ALA A 278 -15.65 -0.95 4.40
CA ALA A 278 -16.86 -1.33 3.66
C ALA A 278 -18.13 -1.27 4.52
N ASP A 279 -18.00 -1.37 5.84
CA ASP A 279 -19.10 -1.28 6.81
C ASP A 279 -19.40 0.17 7.26
N GLY A 280 -18.71 1.17 6.67
CA GLY A 280 -18.83 2.56 7.08
C GLY A 280 -18.17 2.88 8.44
N ASN A 281 -17.58 1.91 9.08
CA ASN A 281 -16.91 2.05 10.39
C ASN A 281 -15.48 2.56 10.18
N ARG A 282 -15.34 3.87 9.98
CA ARG A 282 -14.10 4.56 9.62
C ARG A 282 -13.12 4.79 10.78
N GLY A 283 -13.24 4.05 11.81
CA GLY A 283 -12.47 4.20 13.05
C GLY A 283 -13.40 4.52 14.22
N ASP A 284 -13.96 3.49 14.80
CA ASP A 284 -14.67 3.59 16.05
C ASP A 284 -13.61 3.66 17.17
N VAL A 285 -13.32 4.88 17.61
CA VAL A 285 -12.41 5.15 18.73
C VAL A 285 -12.84 4.37 19.99
N GLU A 286 -14.13 4.00 20.08
CA GLU A 286 -14.67 3.26 21.22
C GLU A 286 -14.30 1.76 21.19
N ARG A 287 -13.91 1.21 20.05
CA ARG A 287 -13.57 -0.22 19.91
C ARG A 287 -12.10 -0.54 19.82
N ASN A 288 -11.22 0.46 19.93
CA ASN A 288 -9.75 0.28 19.88
C ASN A 288 -9.27 -0.60 18.71
N ARG A 289 -9.98 -0.53 17.56
CA ARG A 289 -9.62 -1.23 16.33
C ARG A 289 -8.91 -0.26 15.41
N GLU A 290 -7.61 -0.33 15.42
CA GLU A 290 -6.78 0.28 14.41
C GLU A 290 -7.04 -0.44 13.09
N ASN A 291 -7.69 0.24 12.15
CA ASN A 291 -7.96 -0.28 10.81
C ASN A 291 -6.80 0.13 9.89
N SER A 292 -5.68 -0.54 9.99
CA SER A 292 -4.44 -0.18 9.29
C SER A 292 -4.42 -0.68 7.84
N GLN A 293 -5.28 -0.14 6.97
CA GLN A 293 -5.23 -0.48 5.54
C GLN A 293 -4.04 0.17 4.86
N ILE A 294 -3.48 -0.54 3.88
CA ILE A 294 -2.37 -0.06 3.07
C ILE A 294 -2.74 -0.15 1.58
N ALA A 295 -2.71 0.98 0.88
CA ALA A 295 -2.88 1.05 -0.57
C ALA A 295 -1.70 1.78 -1.22
N ILE A 296 -0.82 1.06 -1.92
CA ILE A 296 0.42 1.62 -2.48
C ILE A 296 0.51 1.32 -3.97
N GLY A 297 0.69 2.36 -4.78
CA GLY A 297 0.87 2.28 -6.23
C GLY A 297 -0.15 3.11 -6.99
N ARG A 298 -0.92 2.51 -7.91
CA ARG A 298 -1.89 3.25 -8.71
C ARG A 298 -3.23 2.54 -8.80
N ASP A 299 -4.32 3.27 -8.55
CA ASP A 299 -5.69 2.78 -8.65
C ASP A 299 -5.95 1.58 -7.72
N ASN A 300 -5.31 1.53 -6.53
CA ASN A 300 -5.48 0.44 -5.60
C ASN A 300 -6.59 0.74 -4.58
N THR A 301 -7.26 -0.31 -4.14
CA THR A 301 -8.32 -0.23 -3.13
C THR A 301 -8.03 -1.24 -2.02
N ALA A 302 -7.86 -0.75 -0.80
CA ALA A 302 -7.79 -1.55 0.41
C ALA A 302 -8.99 -1.20 1.30
N THR A 303 -9.92 -2.13 1.45
CA THR A 303 -11.11 -1.96 2.29
C THR A 303 -11.21 -3.07 3.31
N ASN A 304 -11.81 -2.78 4.45
CA ASN A 304 -11.87 -3.65 5.62
C ASN A 304 -10.56 -3.76 6.42
N LEU A 305 -10.67 -4.32 7.61
CA LEU A 305 -9.60 -4.43 8.61
C LEU A 305 -8.30 -4.99 8.01
N ASP A 306 -7.18 -4.32 8.24
CA ASP A 306 -5.82 -4.78 7.93
C ASP A 306 -5.59 -5.23 6.47
N ALA A 307 -6.41 -4.71 5.55
CA ALA A 307 -6.29 -5.04 4.13
C ALA A 307 -5.07 -4.35 3.48
N ILE A 308 -4.31 -5.09 2.67
CA ILE A 308 -3.11 -4.61 2.00
C ILE A 308 -3.27 -4.75 0.49
N ALA A 309 -3.26 -3.63 -0.24
CA ALA A 309 -3.31 -3.57 -1.71
C ALA A 309 -2.09 -2.84 -2.26
N ILE A 310 -1.16 -3.55 -2.87
CA ILE A 310 0.09 -2.99 -3.40
C ILE A 310 0.26 -3.34 -4.88
N GLY A 311 0.29 -2.33 -5.74
CA GLY A 311 0.48 -2.54 -7.17
C GLY A 311 -0.26 -1.55 -8.06
N ARG A 312 -0.94 -2.06 -9.08
CA ARG A 312 -1.75 -1.27 -10.00
C ARG A 312 -3.11 -1.92 -10.22
N ASP A 313 -4.19 -1.20 -9.97
CA ASP A 313 -5.55 -1.71 -10.09
C ASP A 313 -5.74 -2.98 -9.23
N THR A 314 -5.25 -2.90 -7.99
CA THR A 314 -5.18 -4.02 -7.05
C THR A 314 -6.24 -3.84 -5.98
N HIS A 315 -6.99 -4.88 -5.65
CA HIS A 315 -8.09 -4.83 -4.70
C HIS A 315 -7.87 -5.82 -3.55
N ALA A 316 -7.79 -5.33 -2.34
CA ALA A 316 -7.84 -6.10 -1.11
C ALA A 316 -9.09 -5.69 -0.35
N THR A 317 -10.16 -6.48 -0.50
CA THR A 317 -11.49 -6.12 0.03
C THR A 317 -11.99 -7.03 1.13
N GLY A 318 -11.32 -8.12 1.41
CA GLY A 318 -11.56 -8.95 2.60
C GLY A 318 -10.81 -8.43 3.83
N SER A 319 -11.32 -8.68 5.05
CA SER A 319 -10.57 -8.40 6.29
C SER A 319 -9.31 -9.25 6.35
N GLY A 320 -8.16 -8.65 6.66
CA GLY A 320 -6.85 -9.31 6.64
C GLY A 320 -6.38 -9.74 5.25
N ALA A 321 -7.04 -9.27 4.18
CA ALA A 321 -6.69 -9.67 2.82
C ALA A 321 -5.42 -8.98 2.33
N THR A 322 -4.61 -9.71 1.58
CA THR A 322 -3.38 -9.20 0.95
C THR A 322 -3.44 -9.39 -0.56
N ALA A 323 -3.41 -8.30 -1.31
CA ALA A 323 -3.35 -8.30 -2.77
C ALA A 323 -2.06 -7.60 -3.23
N LEU A 324 -1.20 -8.31 -3.95
CA LEU A 324 0.10 -7.83 -4.39
C LEU A 324 0.34 -8.06 -5.89
N GLY A 325 0.62 -6.99 -6.61
CA GLY A 325 0.94 -7.03 -8.05
C GLY A 325 -0.01 -6.18 -8.89
N ALA A 326 -0.08 -6.46 -10.20
CA ALA A 326 -1.00 -5.75 -11.06
C ALA A 326 -2.29 -6.56 -11.25
N ARG A 327 -3.43 -5.97 -10.88
CA ARG A 327 -4.75 -6.60 -10.97
C ARG A 327 -4.89 -7.87 -10.12
N ALA A 328 -4.30 -7.87 -8.94
CA ALA A 328 -4.59 -8.86 -7.92
C ALA A 328 -5.88 -8.48 -7.18
N ASP A 329 -6.70 -9.47 -6.85
CA ASP A 329 -7.99 -9.32 -6.17
C ASP A 329 -8.08 -10.33 -5.03
N ALA A 330 -7.98 -9.84 -3.80
CA ALA A 330 -8.13 -10.62 -2.57
C ALA A 330 -9.42 -10.17 -1.86
N SER A 331 -10.54 -10.80 -2.20
CA SER A 331 -11.86 -10.45 -1.69
C SER A 331 -12.35 -11.36 -0.56
N GLY A 332 -11.74 -12.51 -0.37
CA GLY A 332 -12.01 -13.36 0.80
C GLY A 332 -11.34 -12.82 2.07
N ASN A 333 -11.93 -13.05 3.24
CA ASN A 333 -11.29 -12.75 4.52
C ASN A 333 -9.99 -13.57 4.66
N ASN A 334 -8.90 -12.93 5.10
CA ASN A 334 -7.55 -13.51 5.19
C ASN A 334 -7.05 -14.11 3.87
N ALA A 335 -7.59 -13.67 2.74
CA ALA A 335 -7.18 -14.17 1.43
C ALA A 335 -5.88 -13.51 0.96
N ILE A 336 -5.08 -14.26 0.20
CA ILE A 336 -3.82 -13.79 -0.37
C ILE A 336 -3.86 -13.94 -1.89
N ALA A 337 -3.76 -12.83 -2.63
CA ALA A 337 -3.66 -12.81 -4.08
C ALA A 337 -2.35 -12.16 -4.52
N ILE A 338 -1.43 -12.94 -5.09
CA ILE A 338 -0.10 -12.47 -5.50
C ILE A 338 0.14 -12.79 -6.98
N GLY A 339 0.45 -11.79 -7.76
CA GLY A 339 0.82 -11.98 -9.16
C GLY A 339 0.40 -10.82 -10.04
N GLN A 340 0.55 -11.03 -11.34
CA GLN A 340 0.26 -10.00 -12.33
C GLN A 340 -0.67 -10.54 -13.42
N SER A 341 -1.64 -9.73 -13.83
CA SER A 341 -2.42 -9.97 -15.03
C SER A 341 -2.21 -8.87 -16.08
N GLY A 342 -2.11 -9.28 -17.34
CA GLY A 342 -1.99 -8.36 -18.48
C GLY A 342 -3.31 -7.68 -18.85
N LYS A 343 -4.46 -8.31 -18.57
CA LYS A 343 -5.81 -7.85 -18.93
C LYS A 343 -6.71 -7.70 -17.71
N THR A 344 -7.67 -6.80 -17.78
CA THR A 344 -8.62 -6.54 -16.67
C THR A 344 -9.56 -7.73 -16.42
N SER A 345 -9.84 -8.52 -17.46
CA SER A 345 -10.68 -9.73 -17.39
C SER A 345 -10.01 -10.93 -16.69
N ASP A 346 -8.68 -10.88 -16.57
CA ASP A 346 -7.88 -12.06 -16.20
C ASP A 346 -7.15 -11.84 -14.87
N ARG A 347 -7.84 -11.38 -13.84
CA ARG A 347 -7.26 -11.08 -12.52
C ARG A 347 -6.67 -12.32 -11.84
N VAL A 348 -5.71 -12.10 -10.95
CA VAL A 348 -5.36 -13.07 -9.91
C VAL A 348 -6.42 -12.94 -8.82
N VAL A 349 -7.14 -14.01 -8.50
CA VAL A 349 -8.32 -13.95 -7.63
C VAL A 349 -8.19 -14.90 -6.43
N ALA A 350 -8.26 -14.37 -5.24
CA ALA A 350 -8.42 -15.11 -4.00
C ALA A 350 -9.72 -14.66 -3.31
N SER A 351 -10.83 -15.32 -3.66
CA SER A 351 -12.16 -14.93 -3.16
C SER A 351 -12.70 -15.85 -2.07
N GLY A 352 -12.13 -17.01 -1.88
CA GLY A 352 -12.47 -17.88 -0.74
C GLY A 352 -11.91 -17.32 0.57
N VAL A 353 -12.60 -17.55 1.67
CA VAL A 353 -12.06 -17.27 3.01
C VAL A 353 -10.80 -18.09 3.24
N ASN A 354 -9.73 -17.48 3.74
CA ASN A 354 -8.40 -18.09 3.94
C ASN A 354 -7.79 -18.67 2.67
N SER A 355 -8.19 -18.21 1.48
CA SER A 355 -7.68 -18.73 0.21
C SER A 355 -6.37 -18.07 -0.21
N ILE A 356 -5.56 -18.80 -1.01
CA ILE A 356 -4.27 -18.34 -1.52
C ILE A 356 -4.24 -18.52 -3.04
N ALA A 357 -4.07 -17.44 -3.78
CA ALA A 357 -3.89 -17.44 -5.24
C ALA A 357 -2.54 -16.79 -5.59
N ILE A 358 -1.60 -17.57 -6.12
CA ILE A 358 -0.26 -17.09 -6.50
C ILE A 358 0.02 -17.44 -7.97
N GLY A 359 0.32 -16.43 -8.77
CA GLY A 359 0.65 -16.59 -10.18
C GLY A 359 -0.28 -15.82 -11.11
N MET A 360 0.11 -15.68 -12.36
CA MET A 360 -0.68 -14.98 -13.36
C MET A 360 -2.02 -15.70 -13.60
N GLN A 361 -3.14 -14.99 -13.45
CA GLN A 361 -4.50 -15.55 -13.67
C GLN A 361 -4.86 -16.73 -12.76
N SER A 362 -4.15 -16.91 -11.64
CA SER A 362 -4.51 -17.93 -10.66
C SER A 362 -5.81 -17.58 -9.93
N GLN A 363 -6.61 -18.59 -9.60
CA GLN A 363 -7.93 -18.41 -8.97
C GLN A 363 -8.12 -19.40 -7.82
N ALA A 364 -8.20 -18.90 -6.60
CA ALA A 364 -8.54 -19.64 -5.40
C ALA A 364 -9.89 -19.16 -4.87
N THR A 365 -10.98 -19.83 -5.29
CA THR A 365 -12.36 -19.41 -4.99
C THR A 365 -13.01 -20.23 -3.90
N GLY A 366 -12.49 -21.42 -3.62
CA GLY A 366 -12.94 -22.24 -2.51
C GLY A 366 -12.43 -21.72 -1.16
N GLU A 367 -13.19 -21.95 -0.09
CA GLU A 367 -12.75 -21.71 1.29
C GLU A 367 -11.45 -22.50 1.57
N SER A 368 -10.43 -21.84 2.10
CA SER A 368 -9.11 -22.42 2.40
C SER A 368 -8.44 -23.10 1.18
N ALA A 369 -8.79 -22.68 -0.02
CA ALA A 369 -8.24 -23.21 -1.26
C ALA A 369 -6.88 -22.58 -1.59
N ILE A 370 -6.00 -23.37 -2.21
CA ILE A 370 -4.67 -22.92 -2.65
C ILE A 370 -4.55 -23.12 -4.17
N ALA A 371 -4.30 -22.04 -4.91
CA ALA A 371 -4.03 -22.06 -6.35
C ALA A 371 -2.66 -21.41 -6.62
N GLU A 372 -1.65 -22.19 -6.94
CA GLU A 372 -0.31 -21.72 -7.23
C GLU A 372 0.14 -22.12 -8.63
N GLY A 373 0.52 -21.14 -9.43
CA GLY A 373 0.98 -21.30 -10.80
C GLY A 373 0.10 -20.54 -11.81
N PRO A 374 0.65 -20.24 -13.00
CA PRO A 374 -0.09 -19.51 -14.03
C PRO A 374 -1.37 -20.23 -14.47
N GLY A 375 -2.51 -19.58 -14.35
CA GLY A 375 -3.81 -20.11 -14.72
C GLY A 375 -4.33 -21.24 -13.83
N SER A 376 -3.71 -21.50 -12.68
CA SER A 376 -4.18 -22.50 -11.70
C SER A 376 -5.55 -22.12 -11.13
N ARG A 377 -6.38 -23.12 -10.81
CA ARG A 377 -7.74 -22.93 -10.27
C ARG A 377 -8.02 -23.90 -9.13
N ALA A 378 -8.30 -23.38 -7.96
CA ALA A 378 -8.76 -24.13 -6.82
C ALA A 378 -10.18 -23.67 -6.45
N GLY A 379 -11.19 -24.31 -7.08
CA GLY A 379 -12.60 -23.98 -6.91
C GLY A 379 -13.26 -24.69 -5.75
N GLY A 380 -12.78 -25.88 -5.41
CA GLY A 380 -13.30 -26.68 -4.31
C GLY A 380 -12.86 -26.13 -2.95
N LYS A 381 -13.74 -26.24 -1.93
CA LYS A 381 -13.37 -26.01 -0.54
C LYS A 381 -12.20 -26.93 -0.16
N TYR A 382 -11.16 -26.38 0.49
CA TYR A 382 -9.89 -27.06 0.80
C TYR A 382 -9.14 -27.60 -0.43
N GLY A 383 -9.49 -27.15 -1.65
CA GLY A 383 -8.85 -27.59 -2.87
C GLY A 383 -7.41 -27.07 -2.99
N VAL A 384 -6.50 -27.91 -3.49
CA VAL A 384 -5.09 -27.57 -3.72
C VAL A 384 -4.73 -27.77 -5.19
N ALA A 385 -4.40 -26.70 -5.91
CA ALA A 385 -4.01 -26.70 -7.32
C ALA A 385 -2.62 -26.10 -7.49
N LEU A 386 -1.59 -26.95 -7.66
CA LEU A 386 -0.20 -26.53 -7.79
C LEU A 386 0.36 -26.88 -9.18
N GLY A 387 0.62 -25.86 -9.99
CA GLY A 387 1.17 -25.99 -11.34
C GLY A 387 0.46 -25.08 -12.35
N ARG A 388 0.98 -25.05 -13.57
CA ARG A 388 0.40 -24.26 -14.64
C ARG A 388 -0.94 -24.86 -15.08
N THR A 389 -1.99 -24.07 -15.19
CA THR A 389 -3.35 -24.46 -15.63
C THR A 389 -3.96 -25.66 -14.86
N THR A 390 -3.45 -25.92 -13.67
CA THR A 390 -3.90 -26.99 -12.78
C THR A 390 -5.28 -26.68 -12.19
N LYS A 391 -6.13 -27.68 -11.98
CA LYS A 391 -7.49 -27.50 -11.50
C LYS A 391 -7.80 -28.45 -10.33
N ALA A 392 -8.20 -27.90 -9.19
CA ALA A 392 -8.79 -28.61 -8.05
C ALA A 392 -10.24 -28.15 -7.91
N ASN A 393 -11.16 -28.84 -8.60
CA ASN A 393 -12.54 -28.38 -8.79
C ASN A 393 -13.49 -28.86 -7.67
N ALA A 394 -13.16 -29.96 -7.01
CA ALA A 394 -13.99 -30.58 -5.98
C ALA A 394 -13.46 -30.31 -4.57
N GLU A 395 -14.32 -30.55 -3.55
CA GLU A 395 -13.97 -30.41 -2.14
C GLU A 395 -12.77 -31.30 -1.78
N ALA A 396 -11.80 -30.75 -1.05
CA ALA A 396 -10.57 -31.40 -0.61
C ALA A 396 -9.77 -32.10 -1.74
N ALA A 397 -10.01 -31.69 -2.99
CA ALA A 397 -9.29 -32.21 -4.14
C ALA A 397 -7.87 -31.65 -4.23
N THR A 398 -6.89 -32.50 -4.57
CA THR A 398 -5.49 -32.09 -4.75
C THR A 398 -5.05 -32.37 -6.18
N ALA A 399 -4.64 -31.33 -6.90
CA ALA A 399 -4.06 -31.42 -8.24
C ALA A 399 -2.65 -30.87 -8.23
N LEU A 400 -1.68 -31.67 -8.61
CA LEU A 400 -0.27 -31.34 -8.63
C LEU A 400 0.37 -31.67 -9.99
N GLY A 401 0.79 -30.65 -10.72
CA GLY A 401 1.44 -30.78 -12.03
C GLY A 401 0.78 -29.91 -13.08
N ASN A 402 1.48 -29.70 -14.21
CA ASN A 402 0.94 -28.90 -15.31
C ASN A 402 -0.36 -29.54 -15.87
N ALA A 403 -1.42 -28.78 -15.94
CA ALA A 403 -2.73 -29.23 -16.42
C ALA A 403 -3.30 -30.48 -15.72
N ALA A 404 -2.90 -30.73 -14.48
CA ALA A 404 -3.55 -31.76 -13.65
C ALA A 404 -4.95 -31.32 -13.24
N GLU A 405 -5.92 -32.25 -13.23
CA GLU A 405 -7.32 -31.96 -12.90
C GLU A 405 -7.86 -32.93 -11.84
N ALA A 406 -8.15 -32.40 -10.64
CA ALA A 406 -8.79 -33.15 -9.57
C ALA A 406 -10.27 -32.74 -9.48
N ASN A 407 -11.15 -33.57 -10.09
CA ASN A 407 -12.58 -33.29 -10.27
C ASN A 407 -13.47 -34.03 -9.28
N ILE A 408 -12.90 -34.87 -8.43
CA ILE A 408 -13.63 -35.70 -7.49
C ILE A 408 -13.22 -35.30 -6.06
N ALA A 409 -14.18 -35.20 -5.17
CA ALA A 409 -13.95 -34.84 -3.77
C ALA A 409 -12.95 -35.81 -3.11
N ASN A 410 -11.97 -35.27 -2.37
CA ASN A 410 -10.86 -36.00 -1.78
C ASN A 410 -9.93 -36.72 -2.80
N GLY A 411 -10.11 -36.48 -4.09
CA GLY A 411 -9.29 -37.08 -5.15
C GLY A 411 -7.96 -36.37 -5.33
N VAL A 412 -6.92 -37.14 -5.72
CA VAL A 412 -5.58 -36.63 -5.97
C VAL A 412 -5.18 -36.88 -7.42
N ALA A 413 -4.89 -35.82 -8.18
CA ALA A 413 -4.31 -35.87 -9.53
C ALA A 413 -2.82 -35.52 -9.43
N LEU A 414 -1.94 -36.49 -9.60
CA LEU A 414 -0.49 -36.33 -9.44
C LEU A 414 0.25 -36.49 -10.76
N GLY A 415 0.89 -35.42 -11.18
CA GLY A 415 1.66 -35.35 -12.42
C GLY A 415 0.94 -34.58 -13.54
N SER A 416 1.73 -34.17 -14.54
CA SER A 416 1.21 -33.39 -15.67
C SER A 416 0.09 -34.14 -16.42
N ASN A 417 -1.01 -33.42 -16.72
CA ASN A 417 -2.20 -33.96 -17.39
C ASN A 417 -2.88 -35.16 -16.69
N SER A 418 -2.59 -35.40 -15.41
CA SER A 418 -3.31 -36.41 -14.63
C SER A 418 -4.72 -35.93 -14.33
N VAL A 419 -5.71 -36.85 -14.37
CA VAL A 419 -7.12 -36.53 -14.11
C VAL A 419 -7.71 -37.54 -13.14
N THR A 420 -8.41 -37.06 -12.11
CA THR A 420 -9.15 -37.96 -11.22
C THR A 420 -10.47 -38.38 -11.90
N THR A 421 -10.68 -39.68 -12.04
CA THR A 421 -11.89 -40.28 -12.65
C THR A 421 -12.59 -41.28 -11.75
N THR A 422 -11.94 -41.72 -10.67
CA THR A 422 -12.42 -42.80 -9.80
C THR A 422 -12.77 -42.26 -8.42
N ASP A 423 -14.05 -42.38 -8.04
CA ASP A 423 -14.59 -42.01 -6.74
C ASP A 423 -14.47 -43.17 -5.74
N LYS A 424 -14.80 -42.90 -4.48
CA LYS A 424 -15.00 -43.90 -3.42
C LYS A 424 -16.06 -44.91 -3.82
N GLY A 425 -16.00 -46.10 -3.27
CA GLY A 425 -16.99 -47.16 -3.47
C GLY A 425 -16.79 -47.96 -4.73
N VAL A 426 -15.86 -47.59 -5.62
CA VAL A 426 -15.52 -48.40 -6.79
C VAL A 426 -14.77 -49.66 -6.31
N LYS A 427 -15.29 -50.80 -6.70
CA LYS A 427 -14.68 -52.10 -6.37
C LYS A 427 -13.50 -52.39 -7.30
N GLY A 428 -12.38 -52.75 -6.72
CA GLY A 428 -11.23 -53.26 -7.46
C GLY A 428 -11.50 -54.62 -8.07
N TYR A 429 -10.68 -55.01 -9.04
CA TYR A 429 -10.75 -56.32 -9.68
C TYR A 429 -10.56 -57.43 -8.65
N ASN A 430 -11.43 -58.43 -8.67
CA ASN A 430 -11.30 -59.67 -7.92
C ASN A 430 -11.42 -60.86 -8.87
N PRO A 431 -10.46 -61.75 -8.95
CA PRO A 431 -10.52 -62.93 -9.84
C PRO A 431 -11.71 -63.84 -9.58
N SER A 432 -12.29 -63.82 -8.37
CA SER A 432 -13.49 -64.63 -8.04
C SER A 432 -14.78 -64.09 -8.66
N ASP A 433 -14.79 -62.84 -9.18
CA ASP A 433 -15.98 -62.27 -9.85
C ASP A 433 -16.29 -62.91 -11.22
N ASP A 434 -15.33 -63.64 -11.79
CA ASP A 434 -15.45 -64.35 -13.05
C ASP A 434 -16.12 -65.76 -12.93
N HIS A 435 -16.54 -66.19 -11.71
CA HIS A 435 -17.20 -67.45 -11.40
C HIS A 435 -16.52 -68.72 -11.88
N THR A 436 -15.38 -68.60 -12.60
CA THR A 436 -14.63 -69.70 -13.20
C THR A 436 -13.41 -70.12 -12.33
N ARG A 437 -13.06 -69.35 -11.34
CA ARG A 437 -11.90 -69.56 -10.48
C ARG A 437 -12.24 -69.54 -9.01
N HIS A 438 -11.82 -70.51 -8.26
CA HIS A 438 -12.00 -70.58 -6.83
C HIS A 438 -10.86 -69.84 -6.11
N TYR A 439 -11.03 -68.53 -5.94
CA TYR A 439 -10.15 -67.69 -5.10
C TYR A 439 -10.89 -67.29 -3.82
N THR A 440 -10.16 -67.09 -2.74
CA THR A 440 -10.69 -66.47 -1.53
C THR A 440 -11.16 -65.07 -1.82
N ASN A 441 -12.40 -64.75 -1.40
CA ASN A 441 -12.91 -63.37 -1.54
C ASN A 441 -12.03 -62.41 -0.74
N LEU A 442 -11.60 -61.34 -1.36
CA LEU A 442 -10.92 -60.23 -0.67
C LEU A 442 -11.94 -59.51 0.24
N ASP A 443 -11.49 -59.12 1.43
CA ASP A 443 -12.28 -58.33 2.34
C ASP A 443 -12.70 -57.01 1.70
N ASN A 444 -13.90 -56.49 2.03
CA ASN A 444 -14.45 -55.28 1.44
C ASN A 444 -13.54 -54.05 1.59
N ASN A 445 -12.81 -53.91 2.70
CA ASN A 445 -11.86 -52.83 2.97
C ASN A 445 -10.57 -52.93 2.16
N VAL A 446 -10.20 -54.10 1.66
CA VAL A 446 -9.09 -54.30 0.74
C VAL A 446 -9.56 -54.04 -0.71
N ARG A 447 -10.76 -54.44 -1.05
CA ARG A 447 -11.30 -54.44 -2.38
C ARG A 447 -11.96 -53.11 -2.78
N THR A 448 -12.59 -52.40 -1.85
CA THR A 448 -13.40 -51.20 -2.12
C THR A 448 -12.74 -49.97 -1.55
N ALA A 449 -12.43 -49.02 -2.38
CA ALA A 449 -11.85 -47.75 -1.94
C ALA A 449 -12.82 -46.97 -1.06
N THR A 450 -12.41 -46.54 0.11
CA THR A 450 -13.20 -45.75 1.08
C THR A 450 -13.20 -44.25 0.79
N THR A 451 -12.23 -43.77 -0.03
CA THR A 451 -12.13 -42.39 -0.52
C THR A 451 -11.79 -42.40 -2.01
N ALA A 452 -11.79 -41.23 -2.64
CA ALA A 452 -11.42 -41.10 -4.06
C ALA A 452 -9.96 -41.50 -4.33
N ALA A 453 -9.67 -41.89 -5.55
CA ALA A 453 -8.37 -42.39 -5.96
C ALA A 453 -7.28 -41.33 -6.06
N VAL A 454 -6.03 -41.77 -5.92
CA VAL A 454 -4.86 -41.05 -6.39
C VAL A 454 -4.60 -41.44 -7.84
N SER A 455 -4.78 -40.49 -8.77
CA SER A 455 -4.56 -40.68 -10.19
C SER A 455 -3.19 -40.16 -10.62
N ILE A 456 -2.35 -41.01 -11.19
CA ILE A 456 -1.07 -40.65 -11.79
C ILE A 456 -1.13 -40.55 -13.31
N GLY A 457 -2.31 -40.72 -13.89
CA GLY A 457 -2.64 -40.66 -15.31
C GLY A 457 -3.99 -40.03 -15.57
N ASN A 458 -4.58 -40.26 -16.74
CA ASN A 458 -5.91 -39.77 -17.10
C ASN A 458 -6.97 -40.86 -17.25
N GLY A 459 -6.61 -42.11 -16.99
CA GLY A 459 -7.50 -43.25 -17.11
C GLY A 459 -7.70 -43.77 -18.56
N ASP A 460 -7.08 -43.14 -19.56
CA ASP A 460 -7.27 -43.49 -20.98
C ASP A 460 -5.92 -43.54 -21.71
N THR A 461 -5.34 -42.41 -22.06
CA THR A 461 -4.17 -42.32 -22.94
C THR A 461 -2.85 -42.05 -22.18
N LEU A 462 -2.93 -41.66 -20.92
CA LEU A 462 -1.77 -41.33 -20.11
C LEU A 462 -1.60 -42.25 -18.94
N THR A 463 -0.48 -42.99 -18.91
CA THR A 463 -0.07 -43.86 -17.82
C THR A 463 1.33 -43.49 -17.32
N ARG A 464 1.67 -43.88 -16.08
CA ARG A 464 3.01 -43.71 -15.49
C ARG A 464 3.43 -44.96 -14.70
N GLN A 465 4.71 -45.20 -14.70
CA GLN A 465 5.30 -46.18 -13.76
C GLN A 465 5.51 -45.53 -12.40
N LEU A 466 5.25 -46.29 -11.33
CA LEU A 466 5.72 -45.97 -9.97
C LEU A 466 7.07 -46.65 -9.78
N THR A 467 8.14 -45.88 -9.70
CA THR A 467 9.52 -46.40 -9.57
C THR A 467 10.06 -46.18 -8.16
N GLY A 468 11.03 -46.99 -7.72
CA GLY A 468 11.61 -46.88 -6.38
C GLY A 468 10.68 -47.37 -5.25
N LEU A 469 9.69 -48.20 -5.59
CA LEU A 469 8.72 -48.72 -4.64
C LEU A 469 9.35 -49.86 -3.84
N ALA A 470 9.35 -49.77 -2.51
CA ALA A 470 9.71 -50.89 -1.62
C ALA A 470 8.64 -51.99 -1.64
N ALA A 471 8.98 -53.18 -1.19
CA ALA A 471 8.01 -54.27 -1.03
C ALA A 471 6.93 -53.90 -0.02
N GLY A 472 5.65 -54.11 -0.37
CA GLY A 472 4.51 -53.94 0.52
C GLY A 472 4.53 -54.98 1.66
N THR A 473 4.01 -54.60 2.83
CA THR A 473 3.92 -55.47 4.02
C THR A 473 2.48 -55.75 4.43
N ALA A 474 1.53 -54.84 4.15
CA ALA A 474 0.12 -55.00 4.44
C ALA A 474 -0.68 -55.35 3.17
N ASP A 475 -1.83 -55.94 3.33
CA ASP A 475 -2.73 -56.33 2.22
C ASP A 475 -3.21 -55.14 1.36
N THR A 476 -3.10 -53.92 1.90
CA THR A 476 -3.46 -52.67 1.19
C THR A 476 -2.26 -51.96 0.57
N ASP A 477 -1.04 -52.49 0.72
CA ASP A 477 0.16 -51.90 0.14
C ASP A 477 0.29 -52.22 -1.36
N ALA A 478 0.96 -51.37 -2.10
CA ALA A 478 1.28 -51.67 -3.49
C ALA A 478 2.36 -52.72 -3.62
N VAL A 479 2.18 -53.64 -4.56
CA VAL A 479 3.13 -54.71 -4.87
C VAL A 479 4.15 -54.21 -5.89
N ASN A 480 5.45 -54.46 -5.62
CA ASN A 480 6.52 -54.20 -6.58
C ASN A 480 6.83 -55.43 -7.46
N VAL A 481 7.57 -55.23 -8.56
CA VAL A 481 7.93 -56.30 -9.51
C VAL A 481 8.75 -57.43 -8.86
N ALA A 482 9.57 -57.12 -7.84
CA ALA A 482 10.34 -58.14 -7.13
C ALA A 482 9.44 -59.10 -6.34
N GLN A 483 8.40 -58.54 -5.66
CA GLN A 483 7.40 -59.39 -4.98
C GLN A 483 6.63 -60.26 -5.97
N LEU A 484 6.21 -59.68 -7.11
CA LEU A 484 5.52 -60.44 -8.15
C LEU A 484 6.38 -61.57 -8.75
N LYS A 485 7.68 -61.32 -8.97
CA LYS A 485 8.62 -62.36 -9.44
C LYS A 485 8.84 -63.49 -8.42
N ASN A 486 8.64 -63.19 -7.14
CA ASN A 486 8.81 -64.18 -6.08
C ASN A 486 7.51 -64.97 -5.75
N VAL A 487 6.37 -64.65 -6.44
CA VAL A 487 5.18 -65.45 -6.32
C VAL A 487 5.41 -66.78 -7.00
N GLY A 488 5.37 -67.87 -6.25
CA GLY A 488 5.64 -69.22 -6.76
C GLY A 488 4.75 -70.28 -6.10
N VAL A 489 4.69 -71.44 -6.73
CA VAL A 489 4.03 -72.62 -6.18
C VAL A 489 5.11 -73.64 -5.80
N ALA A 490 5.14 -74.04 -4.51
CA ALA A 490 6.00 -75.10 -4.07
C ALA A 490 5.31 -76.45 -4.33
N LEU A 491 5.96 -77.34 -5.07
CA LEU A 491 5.53 -78.73 -5.29
C LEU A 491 6.32 -79.65 -4.38
N THR A 492 5.62 -80.37 -3.48
CA THR A 492 6.21 -81.35 -2.58
C THR A 492 5.75 -82.74 -2.97
N GLY A 493 6.68 -83.65 -3.16
CA GLY A 493 6.46 -85.09 -3.38
C GLY A 493 6.88 -85.91 -2.16
N ASN A 494 6.60 -87.20 -2.23
CA ASN A 494 7.03 -88.14 -1.17
C ASN A 494 8.56 -88.16 -1.00
N THR A 495 9.29 -87.80 -2.03
CA THR A 495 10.73 -87.60 -2.06
C THR A 495 11.07 -86.35 -2.88
N GLY A 496 11.58 -85.32 -2.21
CA GLY A 496 12.02 -84.10 -2.83
C GLY A 496 10.92 -82.98 -2.87
N SER A 497 11.37 -81.73 -2.95
CA SER A 497 10.57 -80.54 -3.14
C SER A 497 11.22 -79.64 -4.21
N SER A 498 10.45 -78.93 -4.98
CA SER A 498 10.96 -77.91 -5.84
C SER A 498 10.09 -76.68 -5.78
N ASP A 499 10.71 -75.49 -5.81
CA ASP A 499 10.00 -74.23 -5.93
C ASP A 499 9.76 -73.94 -7.40
N PHE A 500 8.52 -73.64 -7.75
CA PHE A 500 8.11 -73.22 -9.07
C PHE A 500 7.79 -71.71 -9.07
N LEU A 501 8.61 -70.96 -9.70
CA LEU A 501 8.40 -69.51 -9.78
C LEU A 501 7.46 -69.14 -10.95
N ALA A 502 6.54 -68.19 -10.74
CA ALA A 502 5.58 -67.73 -11.76
C ALA A 502 6.25 -66.90 -12.91
N ASP A 503 7.56 -66.79 -12.98
CA ASP A 503 8.31 -66.05 -14.00
C ASP A 503 8.49 -66.87 -15.29
N GLY A 504 7.38 -67.29 -15.91
CA GLY A 504 7.37 -68.02 -17.19
C GLY A 504 7.95 -69.45 -17.10
N GLY A 505 8.21 -69.95 -15.92
CA GLY A 505 8.66 -71.33 -15.68
C GLY A 505 7.61 -72.34 -16.15
N LYS A 506 8.02 -73.45 -16.76
CA LYS A 506 7.14 -74.52 -17.22
C LYS A 506 7.15 -75.69 -16.24
N LEU A 507 5.98 -76.09 -15.76
CA LEU A 507 5.81 -77.34 -15.06
C LEU A 507 5.82 -78.48 -16.11
N ASN A 508 6.95 -79.23 -16.19
CA ASN A 508 7.05 -80.38 -17.05
C ASN A 508 6.76 -81.63 -16.24
N VAL A 509 5.59 -82.21 -16.42
CA VAL A 509 5.25 -83.53 -15.85
C VAL A 509 5.51 -84.57 -16.93
N ARG A 510 6.51 -85.45 -16.67
CA ARG A 510 6.88 -86.50 -17.58
C ARG A 510 6.49 -87.84 -16.99
N GLY A 511 5.86 -88.66 -17.80
CA GLY A 511 5.66 -90.05 -17.45
C GLY A 511 6.88 -90.89 -17.83
N GLU A 512 7.29 -91.82 -17.02
CA GLU A 512 8.31 -92.83 -17.32
C GLU A 512 7.75 -94.25 -17.19
N GLY A 513 8.16 -95.17 -18.07
CA GLY A 513 7.71 -96.53 -18.09
C GLY A 513 6.24 -96.66 -18.51
N ARG A 514 5.41 -97.15 -17.58
CA ARG A 514 3.94 -97.34 -17.81
C ARG A 514 3.09 -96.16 -17.48
N VAL A 515 3.65 -94.99 -17.19
CA VAL A 515 2.89 -93.74 -16.85
C VAL A 515 3.00 -92.77 -18.05
N SER A 516 1.91 -92.32 -18.55
CA SER A 516 1.84 -91.22 -19.53
C SER A 516 1.19 -90.01 -18.87
N ALA A 517 1.73 -88.82 -19.21
CA ALA A 517 1.17 -87.53 -18.79
C ALA A 517 0.68 -86.78 -20.03
N ALA A 518 -0.56 -86.38 -20.06
CA ALA A 518 -1.12 -85.53 -21.09
C ALA A 518 -1.68 -84.24 -20.48
N VAL A 519 -1.34 -83.11 -21.09
CA VAL A 519 -1.93 -81.79 -20.78
C VAL A 519 -2.78 -81.38 -21.95
N ALA A 520 -4.07 -81.20 -21.71
CA ALA A 520 -5.00 -80.70 -22.70
C ALA A 520 -5.42 -79.26 -22.36
N ASP A 521 -5.41 -78.39 -23.37
CA ASP A 521 -6.07 -77.10 -23.31
C ASP A 521 -7.50 -77.31 -23.81
N GLU A 522 -8.47 -77.28 -22.90
CA GLU A 522 -9.86 -77.51 -23.23
C GLU A 522 -10.58 -76.25 -23.73
N GLY A 523 -9.82 -75.16 -24.13
CA GLY A 523 -10.38 -73.96 -24.71
C GLY A 523 -11.15 -73.06 -23.75
N THR A 524 -11.22 -73.45 -22.49
CA THR A 524 -11.65 -72.68 -21.35
C THR A 524 -10.43 -72.37 -20.45
N LYS A 525 -10.50 -71.42 -19.53
CA LYS A 525 -9.34 -71.06 -18.67
C LYS A 525 -8.84 -72.20 -17.77
N ASP A 526 -9.32 -73.41 -17.98
CA ASP A 526 -8.95 -74.63 -17.23
C ASP A 526 -8.02 -75.54 -18.05
N SER A 527 -6.88 -75.88 -17.50
CA SER A 527 -5.96 -76.87 -18.07
C SER A 527 -6.00 -78.15 -17.24
N LYS A 528 -6.29 -79.26 -17.90
CA LYS A 528 -6.40 -80.57 -17.29
C LYS A 528 -5.12 -81.36 -17.43
N LEU A 529 -4.55 -81.76 -16.29
CA LEU A 529 -3.45 -82.72 -16.26
C LEU A 529 -4.05 -84.13 -16.05
N THR A 530 -3.90 -84.99 -17.00
CA THR A 530 -4.31 -86.40 -16.89
C THR A 530 -3.07 -87.27 -16.78
N LEU A 531 -3.01 -88.05 -15.70
CA LEU A 531 -1.99 -89.10 -15.53
C LEU A 531 -2.65 -90.44 -15.80
N THR A 532 -2.19 -91.17 -16.78
CA THR A 532 -2.70 -92.48 -17.18
C THR A 532 -1.69 -93.55 -16.86
N PHE A 533 -2.14 -94.59 -16.20
CA PHE A 533 -1.35 -95.79 -15.98
C PHE A 533 -1.71 -96.85 -17.04
N ASP A 534 -0.72 -97.37 -17.74
CA ASP A 534 -0.91 -98.51 -18.66
C ASP A 534 -0.79 -99.78 -17.89
N ASP A 535 -1.88 -100.46 -17.66
CA ASP A 535 -1.93 -101.72 -16.91
C ASP A 535 -1.85 -102.94 -17.85
N LYS A 536 -1.61 -102.75 -19.17
CA LYS A 536 -1.45 -103.82 -20.10
C LYS A 536 -0.11 -104.51 -19.90
N GLY A 537 -0.13 -105.58 -19.11
CA GLY A 537 1.04 -106.43 -18.89
C GLY A 537 1.33 -106.80 -17.44
N MET A 538 0.35 -106.66 -16.53
CA MET A 538 0.41 -107.46 -15.29
C MET A 538 -0.18 -108.84 -15.59
N VAL A 539 0.67 -109.80 -15.78
CA VAL A 539 0.39 -111.24 -15.71
C VAL A 539 1.17 -111.74 -14.52
#